data_c92b03661dd1fa9fe2f0ce49c0852667
#
_entry.id   c92b03661dd1fa9fe2f0ce49c0852667
#
_cell.length_a   1.000
_cell.length_b   1.000
_cell.length_c   1.000
_cell.angle_alpha   90.00
_cell.angle_beta   90.00
_cell.angle_gamma   90.00
#
_symmetry.space_group_name_H-M   'P 1'
#
loop_
_entity.id
_entity.type
_entity.pdbx_description
1 polymer ?
#
loop_
_entity_poly.entity_id
_entity_poly.type
_entity_poly.pdbx_seq_one_letter_code
_entity_poly.pdbx_strand_id
1 'polypeptide(L)'
;MKHLHFDVETAGFYGAYWACAGGSDCAVIAMIGDDPEDRLARSAVKWLCGRGVNVLTMSPAKKDYGHHNYPLERVETAISWLKANGNHKIGIAGASTTGTLALTAAAMFPDVTLTIAMTPSDFVWQGFMQGKRDGCKEWPVEGESLFSYRGKPLPYMPFCYQHPNYWHCIAAESKRTGDMVNSRKLFDDSEAVHPIEPGEYIPVENIRGKLLLIGAEDDALWDTAKYIRRMEKRLAEKPHECEIETMVYAHGTHFVFPEGMLKIMLPVGSGLFVKLAFQAAKKYPKECRQTRIDIEKRMCRTLAEWKGAKCDAVDGNAHGHVGAVCWLLSKAADRCAGL
;
A
#
# COMPACT_ATOMS: atom_id res chain seq x y z
N MET A 1 8.56 1.16 21.45
CA MET A 1 8.16 2.59 21.36
C MET A 1 6.77 2.71 21.98
N LYS A 2 6.55 3.76 22.79
CA LYS A 2 5.19 4.10 23.26
C LYS A 2 4.39 4.64 22.06
N HIS A 3 3.10 4.36 22.01
CA HIS A 3 2.20 4.83 20.97
C HIS A 3 0.83 5.13 21.55
N LEU A 4 0.06 5.90 20.80
CA LEU A 4 -1.37 6.15 21.05
C LEU A 4 -2.16 5.24 20.14
N HIS A 5 -3.18 4.61 20.66
CA HIS A 5 -4.13 3.79 19.89
C HIS A 5 -5.42 4.56 19.67
N PHE A 6 -6.03 4.40 18.50
CA PHE A 6 -7.26 5.07 18.10
C PHE A 6 -8.29 4.07 17.62
N ASP A 7 -9.50 4.21 18.13
CA ASP A 7 -10.68 3.50 17.68
C ASP A 7 -11.62 4.44 16.89
N VAL A 8 -12.40 3.87 15.98
CA VAL A 8 -13.31 4.64 15.12
C VAL A 8 -14.34 5.41 15.92
N GLU A 9 -14.88 4.81 16.99
CA GLU A 9 -15.94 5.38 17.82
C GLU A 9 -15.48 6.65 18.55
N THR A 10 -14.22 6.73 18.93
CA THR A 10 -13.68 7.84 19.73
C THR A 10 -12.88 8.84 18.92
N ALA A 11 -12.18 8.38 17.88
CA ALA A 11 -11.27 9.21 17.09
C ALA A 11 -11.72 9.41 15.64
N GLY A 12 -12.74 8.71 15.18
CA GLY A 12 -13.20 8.74 13.80
C GLY A 12 -12.35 7.96 12.82
N PHE A 13 -11.28 7.29 13.29
CA PHE A 13 -10.43 6.38 12.49
C PHE A 13 -9.82 5.30 13.37
N TYR A 14 -9.40 4.20 12.76
CA TYR A 14 -8.70 3.11 13.42
C TYR A 14 -7.22 3.15 13.08
N GLY A 15 -6.37 3.29 14.10
CA GLY A 15 -4.93 3.48 13.87
C GLY A 15 -4.10 3.53 15.14
N ALA A 16 -2.79 3.75 14.97
CA ALA A 16 -1.87 3.97 16.07
C ALA A 16 -0.81 5.03 15.71
N TYR A 17 -0.57 5.98 16.60
CA TYR A 17 0.42 7.04 16.40
C TYR A 17 1.71 6.76 17.17
N TRP A 18 2.83 6.89 16.48
CA TRP A 18 4.18 6.60 16.95
C TRP A 18 5.06 7.84 16.75
N ALA A 19 5.43 8.50 17.84
CA ALA A 19 6.39 9.59 17.77
C ALA A 19 7.81 9.05 17.59
N CYS A 20 8.59 9.64 16.68
CA CYS A 20 9.99 9.32 16.51
C CYS A 20 10.86 9.91 17.64
N ALA A 21 12.00 9.29 17.90
CA ALA A 21 12.97 9.83 18.84
C ALA A 21 13.52 11.19 18.34
N GLY A 22 13.62 12.16 19.23
CA GLY A 22 14.10 13.51 18.90
C GLY A 22 13.02 14.48 18.40
N GLY A 23 11.77 13.99 18.25
CA GLY A 23 10.66 14.81 17.76
C GLY A 23 10.70 15.05 16.24
N SER A 24 9.57 15.40 15.67
CA SER A 24 9.42 15.78 14.26
C SER A 24 8.13 16.56 14.09
N ASP A 25 8.10 17.50 13.15
CA ASP A 25 6.90 18.16 12.65
C ASP A 25 6.37 17.51 11.35
N CYS A 26 7.03 16.43 10.91
CA CYS A 26 6.66 15.64 9.75
C CYS A 26 6.07 14.32 10.19
N ALA A 27 4.92 13.94 9.66
CA ALA A 27 4.29 12.64 9.90
C ALA A 27 3.91 11.95 8.59
N VAL A 28 4.02 10.62 8.56
CA VAL A 28 3.53 9.78 7.46
C VAL A 28 2.38 8.90 7.97
N ILE A 29 1.23 8.97 7.30
CA ILE A 29 0.16 7.98 7.42
C ILE A 29 0.64 6.74 6.66
N ALA A 30 0.95 5.68 7.39
CA ALA A 30 1.46 4.43 6.82
C ALA A 30 0.35 3.37 6.82
N MET A 31 -0.12 3.03 5.63
CA MET A 31 -1.15 2.00 5.43
C MET A 31 -0.48 0.73 4.89
N ILE A 32 0.24 0.05 5.77
CA ILE A 32 1.02 -1.14 5.47
C ILE A 32 0.74 -2.18 6.54
N GLY A 33 0.20 -3.33 6.13
CA GLY A 33 -0.26 -4.39 7.02
C GLY A 33 -1.79 -4.46 7.13
N ASP A 34 -2.28 -5.58 7.66
CA ASP A 34 -3.72 -5.82 7.88
C ASP A 34 -4.23 -5.19 9.18
N ASP A 35 -3.33 -4.78 10.06
CA ASP A 35 -3.62 -4.15 11.34
C ASP A 35 -2.60 -3.05 11.62
N PRO A 36 -3.02 -1.89 12.18
CA PRO A 36 -2.11 -0.78 12.50
C PRO A 36 -0.96 -1.14 13.41
N GLU A 37 -1.05 -2.25 14.12
CA GLU A 37 -0.06 -2.71 15.07
C GLU A 37 0.53 -4.10 14.76
N ASP A 38 0.24 -4.65 13.59
CA ASP A 38 0.82 -5.92 13.17
C ASP A 38 2.33 -5.82 12.91
N ARG A 39 2.95 -6.95 12.59
CA ARG A 39 4.39 -7.02 12.39
C ARG A 39 4.87 -6.20 11.19
N LEU A 40 4.08 -6.14 10.13
CA LEU A 40 4.42 -5.38 8.92
C LEU A 40 4.28 -3.88 9.17
N ALA A 41 3.18 -3.43 9.79
CA ALA A 41 2.98 -2.06 10.22
C ALA A 41 4.10 -1.59 11.17
N ARG A 42 4.43 -2.37 12.21
CA ARG A 42 5.54 -2.07 13.14
C ARG A 42 6.90 -2.02 12.44
N SER A 43 7.10 -2.74 11.36
CA SER A 43 8.33 -2.68 10.56
C SER A 43 8.42 -1.36 9.79
N ALA A 44 7.31 -0.90 9.19
CA ALA A 44 7.21 0.41 8.57
C ALA A 44 7.43 1.53 9.61
N VAL A 45 6.83 1.43 10.79
CA VAL A 45 7.06 2.37 11.92
C VAL A 45 8.54 2.48 12.25
N LYS A 46 9.22 1.35 12.52
CA LYS A 46 10.65 1.36 12.86
C LYS A 46 11.48 1.96 11.74
N TRP A 47 11.15 1.62 10.49
CA TRP A 47 11.85 2.11 9.32
C TRP A 47 11.70 3.63 9.15
N LEU A 48 10.49 4.17 9.26
CA LEU A 48 10.16 5.60 9.13
C LEU A 48 10.65 6.42 10.33
N CYS A 49 10.39 5.96 11.57
CA CYS A 49 10.87 6.63 12.78
C CYS A 49 12.38 6.71 12.84
N GLY A 50 13.09 5.67 12.35
CA GLY A 50 14.55 5.69 12.21
C GLY A 50 15.07 6.76 11.23
N ARG A 51 14.19 7.36 10.43
CA ARG A 51 14.45 8.48 9.51
C ARG A 51 13.92 9.82 10.00
N GLY A 52 13.54 9.88 11.28
CA GLY A 52 13.07 11.11 11.92
C GLY A 52 11.71 11.58 11.41
N VAL A 53 10.78 10.65 11.22
CA VAL A 53 9.40 10.93 10.80
C VAL A 53 8.46 10.29 11.81
N ASN A 54 7.48 11.04 12.30
CA ASN A 54 6.38 10.48 13.07
C ASN A 54 5.52 9.59 12.16
N VAL A 55 4.90 8.57 12.72
CA VAL A 55 4.10 7.62 11.94
C VAL A 55 2.72 7.48 12.54
N LEU A 56 1.69 7.62 11.73
CA LEU A 56 0.35 7.17 12.04
C LEU A 56 0.05 5.95 11.19
N THR A 57 0.02 4.78 11.81
CA THR A 57 -0.39 3.56 11.11
C THR A 57 -1.91 3.47 11.02
N MET A 58 -2.44 3.13 9.86
CA MET A 58 -3.86 2.87 9.63
C MET A 58 -4.03 1.59 8.82
N SER A 59 -5.18 0.94 8.96
CA SER A 59 -5.55 -0.18 8.10
C SER A 59 -7.04 -0.13 7.77
N PRO A 60 -7.42 -0.28 6.50
CA PRO A 60 -8.82 -0.39 6.10
C PRO A 60 -9.41 -1.77 6.39
N ALA A 61 -8.57 -2.80 6.58
CA ALA A 61 -9.01 -4.19 6.55
C ALA A 61 -9.56 -4.71 7.87
N LYS A 62 -9.27 -4.09 9.02
CA LYS A 62 -9.63 -4.65 10.31
C LYS A 62 -10.79 -3.94 10.99
N LYS A 63 -11.54 -4.72 11.75
CA LYS A 63 -12.71 -4.42 12.61
C LYS A 63 -13.99 -3.99 11.88
N ASP A 64 -13.94 -3.11 10.90
CA ASP A 64 -15.15 -2.52 10.34
C ASP A 64 -15.28 -2.68 8.84
N TYR A 65 -14.17 -2.89 8.16
CA TYR A 65 -14.15 -2.93 6.70
C TYR A 65 -13.27 -4.06 6.21
N GLY A 66 -13.83 -4.81 5.31
CA GLY A 66 -13.04 -5.41 4.26
C GLY A 66 -12.59 -4.33 3.27
N HIS A 67 -12.17 -4.73 2.11
CA HIS A 67 -11.80 -3.78 1.04
C HIS A 67 -13.05 -3.36 0.24
N HIS A 68 -14.05 -2.77 0.91
CA HIS A 68 -15.26 -2.27 0.26
C HIS A 68 -15.80 -1.02 0.98
N ASN A 69 -16.20 -0.04 0.21
CA ASN A 69 -16.76 1.24 0.67
C ASN A 69 -15.99 1.87 1.84
N TYR A 70 -14.64 1.71 1.86
CA TYR A 70 -13.86 2.30 2.94
C TYR A 70 -14.02 3.82 2.97
N PRO A 71 -14.47 4.42 4.09
CA PRO A 71 -14.74 5.85 4.17
C PRO A 71 -13.44 6.65 4.18
N LEU A 72 -13.21 7.45 3.16
CA LEU A 72 -12.03 8.32 3.05
C LEU A 72 -12.02 9.41 4.11
N GLU A 73 -13.18 9.73 4.73
CA GLU A 73 -13.28 10.62 5.88
C GLU A 73 -12.40 10.17 7.06
N ARG A 74 -12.09 8.90 7.17
CA ARG A 74 -11.16 8.41 8.20
C ARG A 74 -9.75 8.91 7.98
N VAL A 75 -9.31 9.00 6.72
CA VAL A 75 -8.01 9.59 6.37
C VAL A 75 -8.05 11.11 6.58
N GLU A 76 -9.15 11.78 6.20
CA GLU A 76 -9.35 13.23 6.43
C GLU A 76 -9.27 13.57 7.93
N THR A 77 -9.93 12.77 8.77
CA THR A 77 -9.89 12.91 10.25
C THR A 77 -8.49 12.66 10.80
N ALA A 78 -7.78 11.65 10.29
CA ALA A 78 -6.41 11.36 10.69
C ALA A 78 -5.44 12.51 10.31
N ILE A 79 -5.58 13.10 9.13
CA ILE A 79 -4.85 14.31 8.70
C ILE A 79 -5.11 15.46 9.66
N SER A 80 -6.38 15.72 9.97
CA SER A 80 -6.80 16.79 10.88
C SER A 80 -6.21 16.59 12.28
N TRP A 81 -6.23 15.34 12.78
CA TRP A 81 -5.63 14.99 14.06
C TRP A 81 -4.10 15.24 14.07
N LEU A 82 -3.39 14.83 13.03
CA LEU A 82 -1.95 15.04 12.89
C LEU A 82 -1.61 16.53 12.92
N LYS A 83 -2.34 17.38 12.20
CA LYS A 83 -2.16 18.83 12.19
C LYS A 83 -2.39 19.43 13.58
N ALA A 84 -3.47 19.05 14.26
CA ALA A 84 -3.79 19.51 15.60
C ALA A 84 -2.74 19.08 16.65
N ASN A 85 -1.96 18.02 16.37
CA ASN A 85 -0.90 17.51 17.23
C ASN A 85 0.52 17.87 16.73
N GLY A 86 0.66 19.00 16.03
CA GLY A 86 1.94 19.64 15.72
C GLY A 86 2.69 19.03 14.52
N ASN A 87 2.02 18.24 13.69
CA ASN A 87 2.62 17.76 12.45
C ASN A 87 2.22 18.69 11.30
N HIS A 88 3.16 19.49 10.81
CA HIS A 88 2.92 20.49 9.78
C HIS A 88 3.12 19.96 8.35
N LYS A 89 3.93 18.91 8.19
CA LYS A 89 4.11 18.19 6.92
C LYS A 89 3.50 16.81 7.04
N ILE A 90 2.56 16.49 6.16
CA ILE A 90 1.85 15.20 6.18
C ILE A 90 2.12 14.48 4.89
N GLY A 91 2.63 13.25 5.03
CA GLY A 91 2.79 12.29 3.96
C GLY A 91 1.84 11.11 4.12
N ILE A 92 1.62 10.38 3.03
CA ILE A 92 0.87 9.12 3.01
C ILE A 92 1.67 8.07 2.25
N ALA A 93 1.71 6.86 2.79
CA ALA A 93 2.38 5.72 2.16
C ALA A 93 1.52 4.47 2.24
N GLY A 94 1.36 3.79 1.13
CA GLY A 94 0.61 2.54 1.03
C GLY A 94 1.19 1.58 0.01
N ALA A 95 0.78 0.32 0.09
CA ALA A 95 1.18 -0.72 -0.84
C ALA A 95 -0.03 -1.52 -1.30
N SER A 96 -0.05 -1.95 -2.56
CA SER A 96 -1.16 -2.75 -3.10
C SER A 96 -2.47 -1.94 -3.07
N THR A 97 -3.54 -2.51 -2.55
CA THR A 97 -4.84 -1.84 -2.33
C THR A 97 -4.68 -0.53 -1.53
N THR A 98 -3.83 -0.52 -0.51
CA THR A 98 -3.57 0.71 0.26
C THR A 98 -2.65 1.69 -0.46
N GLY A 99 -1.90 1.27 -1.47
CA GLY A 99 -1.21 2.15 -2.42
C GLY A 99 -2.21 2.94 -3.27
N THR A 100 -3.26 2.27 -3.72
CA THR A 100 -4.40 2.89 -4.43
C THR A 100 -5.18 3.83 -3.50
N LEU A 101 -5.40 3.43 -2.23
CA LEU A 101 -5.99 4.29 -1.20
C LEU A 101 -5.14 5.55 -0.97
N ALA A 102 -3.81 5.41 -0.89
CA ALA A 102 -2.90 6.54 -0.70
C ALA A 102 -3.00 7.55 -1.84
N LEU A 103 -3.05 7.09 -3.09
CA LEU A 103 -3.26 7.96 -4.26
C LEU A 103 -4.60 8.66 -4.22
N THR A 104 -5.67 7.90 -3.95
CA THR A 104 -7.04 8.44 -3.89
C THR A 104 -7.16 9.50 -2.79
N ALA A 105 -6.66 9.23 -1.60
CA ALA A 105 -6.67 10.17 -0.49
C ALA A 105 -5.83 11.43 -0.78
N ALA A 106 -4.63 11.28 -1.36
CA ALA A 106 -3.77 12.41 -1.70
C ALA A 106 -4.38 13.29 -2.80
N ALA A 107 -5.10 12.71 -3.76
CA ALA A 107 -5.82 13.45 -4.79
C ALA A 107 -7.02 14.24 -4.24
N MET A 108 -7.59 13.82 -3.09
CA MET A 108 -8.73 14.48 -2.44
C MET A 108 -8.32 15.46 -1.35
N PHE A 109 -7.23 15.21 -0.65
CA PHE A 109 -6.82 15.96 0.54
C PHE A 109 -5.52 16.74 0.29
N PRO A 110 -5.59 18.05 -0.02
CA PRO A 110 -4.44 18.86 -0.43
C PRO A 110 -3.40 19.09 0.68
N ASP A 111 -3.72 18.75 1.92
CA ASP A 111 -2.78 18.80 3.05
C ASP A 111 -1.70 17.68 2.96
N VAL A 112 -1.91 16.67 2.13
CA VAL A 112 -0.91 15.63 1.85
C VAL A 112 0.12 16.18 0.87
N THR A 113 1.38 16.26 1.32
CA THR A 113 2.50 16.84 0.54
C THR A 113 3.58 15.83 0.18
N LEU A 114 3.41 14.57 0.56
CA LEU A 114 4.19 13.42 0.14
C LEU A 114 3.27 12.23 -0.06
N THR A 115 3.32 11.62 -1.23
CA THR A 115 2.61 10.38 -1.53
C THR A 115 3.60 9.32 -2.01
N ILE A 116 3.64 8.18 -1.32
CA ILE A 116 4.42 7.01 -1.72
C ILE A 116 3.45 5.86 -1.96
N ALA A 117 3.26 5.50 -3.22
CA ALA A 117 2.38 4.42 -3.61
C ALA A 117 3.18 3.25 -4.22
N MET A 118 3.21 2.14 -3.50
CA MET A 118 3.88 0.91 -3.92
C MET A 118 2.85 -0.02 -4.56
N THR A 119 3.13 -0.47 -5.76
CA THR A 119 2.25 -1.32 -6.57
C THR A 119 0.78 -0.87 -6.59
N PRO A 120 0.49 0.42 -6.83
CA PRO A 120 -0.89 0.92 -6.87
C PRO A 120 -1.58 0.56 -8.19
N SER A 121 -2.90 0.75 -8.22
CA SER A 121 -3.67 0.96 -9.45
C SER A 121 -3.84 2.46 -9.69
N ASP A 122 -4.13 2.83 -10.93
CA ASP A 122 -4.47 4.20 -11.34
C ASP A 122 -5.99 4.45 -11.40
N PHE A 123 -6.79 3.47 -10.98
CA PHE A 123 -8.25 3.54 -10.93
C PHE A 123 -8.79 2.87 -9.66
N VAL A 124 -9.99 3.22 -9.29
CA VAL A 124 -10.76 2.56 -8.24
C VAL A 124 -11.46 1.34 -8.85
N TRP A 125 -11.47 0.22 -8.16
CA TRP A 125 -12.18 -1.00 -8.59
C TRP A 125 -13.25 -1.42 -7.60
N GLN A 126 -14.00 -2.44 -7.98
CA GLN A 126 -15.01 -3.07 -7.11
C GLN A 126 -14.38 -3.54 -5.80
N GLY A 127 -15.06 -3.24 -4.71
CA GLY A 127 -14.72 -3.78 -3.41
C GLY A 127 -14.81 -5.31 -3.39
N PHE A 128 -13.96 -5.94 -2.59
CA PHE A 128 -13.92 -7.39 -2.48
C PHE A 128 -13.82 -7.83 -1.03
N MET A 129 -14.25 -9.05 -0.78
CA MET A 129 -14.18 -9.68 0.52
C MET A 129 -12.95 -10.54 0.65
N GLN A 130 -12.26 -10.39 1.76
CA GLN A 130 -11.16 -11.27 2.15
C GLN A 130 -11.59 -12.40 3.12
N GLY A 131 -12.91 -12.61 3.28
CA GLY A 131 -13.48 -13.61 4.15
C GLY A 131 -13.90 -13.06 5.52
N LYS A 132 -14.65 -13.87 6.29
CA LYS A 132 -15.22 -13.50 7.60
C LYS A 132 -14.18 -13.01 8.65
N ARG A 133 -12.89 -13.23 8.41
CA ARG A 133 -11.81 -12.88 9.34
C ARG A 133 -11.38 -11.42 9.25
N ASP A 134 -11.82 -10.68 8.25
CA ASP A 134 -11.38 -9.30 7.99
C ASP A 134 -12.27 -8.24 8.67
N GLY A 135 -13.03 -8.65 9.70
CA GLY A 135 -13.87 -7.75 10.46
C GLY A 135 -15.23 -7.47 9.83
N CYS A 136 -15.46 -7.87 8.58
CA CYS A 136 -16.76 -7.78 7.94
C CYS A 136 -17.69 -8.88 8.48
N LYS A 137 -18.76 -8.46 9.14
CA LYS A 137 -19.81 -9.38 9.60
C LYS A 137 -20.73 -9.85 8.47
N GLU A 138 -20.83 -9.06 7.44
CA GLU A 138 -21.71 -9.25 6.29
C GLU A 138 -20.90 -9.26 5.01
N TRP A 139 -21.39 -10.00 4.03
CA TRP A 139 -20.82 -10.02 2.70
C TRP A 139 -21.10 -8.68 2.01
N PRO A 140 -20.13 -8.00 1.35
CA PRO A 140 -20.44 -6.83 0.58
C PRO A 140 -21.44 -7.20 -0.51
N VAL A 141 -22.35 -6.28 -0.79
CA VAL A 141 -23.26 -6.40 -1.92
C VAL A 141 -22.45 -6.30 -3.20
N GLU A 142 -22.73 -7.17 -4.17
CA GLU A 142 -22.14 -7.04 -5.49
C GLU A 142 -22.36 -5.61 -6.03
N GLY A 143 -21.31 -5.04 -6.61
CA GLY A 143 -21.37 -3.70 -7.14
C GLY A 143 -21.00 -2.60 -6.14
N GLU A 144 -20.42 -2.91 -4.99
CA GLU A 144 -19.88 -1.90 -4.10
C GLU A 144 -18.46 -1.47 -4.51
N SER A 145 -18.16 -0.19 -4.32
CA SER A 145 -16.84 0.38 -4.58
C SER A 145 -15.82 -0.03 -3.51
N LEU A 146 -14.55 0.00 -3.86
CA LEU A 146 -13.46 -0.13 -2.89
C LEU A 146 -13.48 1.00 -1.84
N PHE A 147 -13.83 2.24 -2.25
CA PHE A 147 -13.84 3.43 -1.41
C PHE A 147 -15.16 4.18 -1.46
N SER A 148 -15.45 4.92 -0.39
CA SER A 148 -16.55 5.87 -0.30
C SER A 148 -16.09 7.22 0.27
N TYR A 149 -16.85 8.26 -0.02
CA TYR A 149 -16.67 9.57 0.59
C TYR A 149 -18.02 10.22 0.85
N ARG A 150 -18.25 10.69 2.09
CA ARG A 150 -19.52 11.27 2.57
C ARG A 150 -20.72 10.36 2.29
N GLY A 151 -20.52 9.06 2.59
CA GLY A 151 -21.55 8.04 2.42
C GLY A 151 -21.88 7.68 0.97
N LYS A 152 -21.11 8.16 -0.01
CA LYS A 152 -21.29 7.82 -1.43
C LYS A 152 -20.11 6.99 -1.92
N PRO A 153 -20.37 5.84 -2.57
CA PRO A 153 -19.33 5.09 -3.26
C PRO A 153 -18.63 5.95 -4.31
N LEU A 154 -17.30 5.83 -4.43
CA LEU A 154 -16.60 6.41 -5.57
C LEU A 154 -16.89 5.62 -6.83
N PRO A 155 -16.88 6.23 -8.02
CA PRO A 155 -16.93 5.49 -9.29
C PRO A 155 -15.81 4.44 -9.33
N TYR A 156 -16.10 3.26 -9.87
CA TYR A 156 -15.19 2.12 -9.81
C TYR A 156 -15.41 1.17 -11.00
N MET A 157 -14.35 0.53 -11.45
CA MET A 157 -14.38 -0.54 -12.44
C MET A 157 -14.93 -1.82 -11.79
N PRO A 158 -16.06 -2.36 -12.29
CA PRO A 158 -16.61 -3.61 -11.77
C PRO A 158 -15.77 -4.82 -12.21
N PHE A 159 -15.70 -5.86 -11.39
CA PHE A 159 -15.13 -7.12 -11.81
C PHE A 159 -16.06 -7.84 -12.79
N CYS A 160 -15.46 -8.50 -13.80
CA CYS A 160 -16.21 -9.35 -14.72
C CYS A 160 -16.64 -10.70 -14.10
N TYR A 161 -16.08 -11.05 -12.96
CA TYR A 161 -16.44 -12.22 -12.18
C TYR A 161 -17.17 -11.78 -10.90
N GLN A 162 -18.34 -12.35 -10.64
CA GLN A 162 -19.08 -12.15 -9.39
C GLN A 162 -18.53 -13.04 -8.27
N HIS A 163 -18.80 -12.68 -7.02
CA HIS A 163 -18.48 -13.53 -5.86
C HIS A 163 -19.23 -14.87 -5.93
N PRO A 164 -18.58 -16.04 -5.67
CA PRO A 164 -17.19 -16.22 -5.29
C PRO A 164 -16.25 -16.45 -6.49
N ASN A 165 -16.69 -16.30 -7.73
CA ASN A 165 -15.95 -16.69 -8.93
C ASN A 165 -14.64 -15.91 -9.11
N TYR A 166 -14.56 -14.66 -8.65
CA TYR A 166 -13.29 -13.94 -8.67
C TYR A 166 -12.22 -14.62 -7.77
N TRP A 167 -12.61 -15.19 -6.62
CA TRP A 167 -11.71 -15.99 -5.79
C TRP A 167 -11.29 -17.29 -6.47
N HIS A 168 -12.21 -17.95 -7.19
CA HIS A 168 -11.89 -19.15 -7.98
C HIS A 168 -10.91 -18.82 -9.10
N CYS A 169 -11.05 -17.67 -9.77
CA CYS A 169 -10.11 -17.19 -10.77
C CYS A 169 -8.71 -16.98 -10.15
N ILE A 170 -8.61 -16.27 -9.04
CA ILE A 170 -7.35 -16.04 -8.31
C ILE A 170 -6.70 -17.36 -7.90
N ALA A 171 -7.47 -18.28 -7.31
CA ALA A 171 -6.96 -19.58 -6.88
C ALA A 171 -6.45 -20.43 -8.05
N ALA A 172 -7.18 -20.45 -9.17
CA ALA A 172 -6.78 -21.17 -10.38
C ALA A 172 -5.47 -20.62 -10.98
N GLU A 173 -5.36 -19.26 -11.09
CA GLU A 173 -4.15 -18.63 -11.59
C GLU A 173 -2.95 -18.82 -10.64
N SER A 174 -3.15 -18.68 -9.33
CA SER A 174 -2.11 -18.96 -8.34
C SER A 174 -1.56 -20.38 -8.45
N LYS A 175 -2.46 -21.36 -8.62
CA LYS A 175 -2.07 -22.77 -8.84
C LYS A 175 -1.33 -22.95 -10.16
N ARG A 176 -1.79 -22.31 -11.24
CA ARG A 176 -1.22 -22.41 -12.58
C ARG A 176 0.20 -21.83 -12.63
N THR A 177 0.42 -20.66 -12.00
CA THR A 177 1.70 -19.96 -12.01
C THR A 177 2.64 -20.42 -10.90
N GLY A 178 2.09 -20.96 -9.81
CA GLY A 178 2.83 -21.30 -8.60
C GLY A 178 3.13 -20.11 -7.71
N ASP A 179 2.52 -18.96 -7.96
CA ASP A 179 2.54 -17.82 -7.05
C ASP A 179 1.62 -18.08 -5.85
N MET A 180 1.94 -17.52 -4.70
CA MET A 180 1.08 -17.62 -3.51
C MET A 180 -0.28 -16.96 -3.76
N VAL A 181 -0.28 -15.84 -4.48
CA VAL A 181 -1.48 -15.12 -4.93
C VAL A 181 -1.20 -14.58 -6.34
N ASN A 182 -2.13 -14.85 -7.28
CA ASN A 182 -2.10 -14.29 -8.61
C ASN A 182 -3.50 -13.84 -9.02
N SER A 183 -3.74 -12.54 -9.04
CA SER A 183 -5.00 -11.93 -9.46
C SER A 183 -4.90 -11.18 -10.80
N ARG A 184 -3.74 -11.26 -11.48
CA ARG A 184 -3.50 -10.55 -12.73
C ARG A 184 -4.63 -10.78 -13.74
N LYS A 185 -5.01 -12.04 -13.94
CA LYS A 185 -6.09 -12.40 -14.86
C LYS A 185 -7.43 -11.77 -14.50
N LEU A 186 -7.77 -11.69 -13.20
CA LEU A 186 -9.02 -11.03 -12.76
C LEU A 186 -9.07 -9.57 -13.23
N PHE A 187 -7.98 -8.83 -13.04
CA PHE A 187 -7.91 -7.42 -13.42
C PHE A 187 -7.87 -7.25 -14.94
N ASP A 188 -7.05 -8.03 -15.65
CA ASP A 188 -6.93 -7.96 -17.11
C ASP A 188 -8.25 -8.30 -17.81
N ASP A 189 -8.95 -9.35 -17.37
CA ASP A 189 -10.26 -9.74 -17.91
C ASP A 189 -11.33 -8.69 -17.60
N SER A 190 -11.31 -8.15 -16.38
CA SER A 190 -12.29 -7.13 -15.97
C SER A 190 -12.11 -5.84 -16.77
N GLU A 191 -10.88 -5.38 -16.96
CA GLU A 191 -10.59 -4.20 -17.77
C GLU A 191 -10.92 -4.41 -19.27
N ALA A 192 -10.80 -5.66 -19.76
CA ALA A 192 -11.19 -6.00 -21.13
C ALA A 192 -12.71 -5.99 -21.34
N VAL A 193 -13.48 -6.41 -20.33
CA VAL A 193 -14.95 -6.44 -20.36
C VAL A 193 -15.54 -5.07 -20.02
N HIS A 194 -14.93 -4.38 -19.08
CA HIS A 194 -15.33 -3.05 -18.57
C HIS A 194 -14.15 -2.08 -18.71
N PRO A 195 -13.93 -1.48 -19.90
CA PRO A 195 -12.90 -0.46 -20.05
C PRO A 195 -13.08 0.66 -19.03
N ILE A 196 -11.97 1.08 -18.41
CA ILE A 196 -12.00 2.07 -17.32
C ILE A 196 -12.62 3.37 -17.81
N GLU A 197 -13.68 3.81 -17.16
CA GLU A 197 -14.34 5.07 -17.48
C GLU A 197 -13.57 6.28 -16.90
N PRO A 198 -13.70 7.48 -17.50
CA PRO A 198 -12.98 8.67 -17.05
C PRO A 198 -13.15 9.00 -15.57
N GLY A 199 -14.34 8.73 -14.99
CA GLY A 199 -14.66 8.99 -13.59
C GLY A 199 -14.08 7.97 -12.61
N GLU A 200 -13.65 6.81 -13.09
CA GLU A 200 -13.09 5.72 -12.28
C GLU A 200 -11.57 5.89 -12.06
N TYR A 201 -10.90 6.64 -12.95
CA TYR A 201 -9.50 6.97 -12.78
C TYR A 201 -9.28 7.88 -11.57
N ILE A 202 -8.23 7.59 -10.81
CA ILE A 202 -7.78 8.46 -9.74
C ILE A 202 -7.25 9.76 -10.36
N PRO A 203 -7.75 10.94 -9.96
CA PRO A 203 -7.31 12.21 -10.52
C PRO A 203 -5.94 12.61 -9.95
N VAL A 204 -4.88 11.90 -10.35
CA VAL A 204 -3.50 12.07 -9.83
C VAL A 204 -2.95 13.48 -10.08
N GLU A 205 -3.51 14.23 -11.04
CA GLU A 205 -3.20 15.64 -11.30
C GLU A 205 -3.57 16.57 -10.13
N ASN A 206 -4.45 16.13 -9.22
CA ASN A 206 -4.82 16.89 -8.03
C ASN A 206 -3.85 16.69 -6.85
N ILE A 207 -2.94 15.71 -6.95
CA ILE A 207 -1.96 15.42 -5.91
C ILE A 207 -0.96 16.58 -5.79
N ARG A 208 -0.55 16.90 -4.58
CA ARG A 208 0.39 17.98 -4.29
C ARG A 208 1.70 17.47 -3.70
N GLY A 209 2.75 18.28 -3.85
CA GLY A 209 4.07 17.96 -3.31
C GLY A 209 4.75 16.80 -4.05
N LYS A 210 5.40 15.91 -3.31
CA LYS A 210 6.14 14.79 -3.91
C LYS A 210 5.25 13.56 -4.10
N LEU A 211 5.28 13.01 -5.31
CA LEU A 211 4.59 11.78 -5.68
C LEU A 211 5.62 10.73 -6.14
N LEU A 212 5.79 9.66 -5.36
CA LEU A 212 6.65 8.53 -5.69
C LEU A 212 5.79 7.30 -6.00
N LEU A 213 5.84 6.85 -7.25
CA LEU A 213 5.15 5.65 -7.75
C LEU A 213 6.16 4.52 -7.95
N ILE A 214 5.88 3.35 -7.37
CA ILE A 214 6.79 2.19 -7.41
C ILE A 214 6.03 0.96 -7.90
N GLY A 215 6.55 0.26 -8.91
CA GLY A 215 5.95 -0.95 -9.44
C GLY A 215 6.92 -1.87 -10.14
N ALA A 216 6.42 -3.00 -10.63
CA ALA A 216 7.19 -3.98 -11.37
C ALA A 216 6.40 -4.56 -12.54
N GLU A 217 7.09 -4.94 -13.62
CA GLU A 217 6.48 -5.55 -14.80
C GLU A 217 6.03 -7.00 -14.53
N ASP A 218 6.73 -7.68 -13.63
CA ASP A 218 6.46 -9.05 -13.20
C ASP A 218 5.51 -9.13 -11.98
N ASP A 219 4.71 -8.08 -11.75
CA ASP A 219 3.66 -8.06 -10.73
C ASP A 219 2.58 -9.11 -11.07
N ALA A 220 2.37 -10.06 -10.16
CA ALA A 220 1.41 -11.14 -10.33
C ALA A 220 -0.02 -10.77 -9.90
N LEU A 221 -0.22 -9.64 -9.21
CA LEU A 221 -1.55 -9.26 -8.73
C LEU A 221 -2.30 -8.41 -9.77
N TRP A 222 -1.62 -7.44 -10.38
CA TRP A 222 -2.14 -6.61 -11.48
C TRP A 222 -1.02 -5.89 -12.23
N ASP A 223 -1.33 -5.26 -13.38
CA ASP A 223 -0.33 -4.61 -14.21
C ASP A 223 0.10 -3.24 -13.67
N THR A 224 0.86 -3.28 -12.56
CA THR A 224 1.35 -2.04 -11.94
C THR A 224 2.15 -1.17 -12.91
N ALA A 225 2.97 -1.79 -13.76
CA ALA A 225 3.77 -1.06 -14.75
C ALA A 225 2.90 -0.29 -15.76
N LYS A 226 1.85 -0.92 -16.29
CA LYS A 226 0.86 -0.29 -17.17
C LYS A 226 0.16 0.87 -16.46
N TYR A 227 -0.24 0.67 -15.21
CA TYR A 227 -0.97 1.66 -14.43
C TYR A 227 -0.11 2.89 -14.13
N ILE A 228 1.16 2.70 -13.76
CA ILE A 228 2.10 3.80 -13.55
C ILE A 228 2.32 4.57 -14.85
N ARG A 229 2.53 3.91 -15.99
CA ARG A 229 2.68 4.58 -17.29
C ARG A 229 1.44 5.38 -17.70
N ARG A 230 0.23 4.92 -17.34
CA ARG A 230 -1.01 5.70 -17.57
C ARG A 230 -1.05 6.95 -16.69
N MET A 231 -0.60 6.87 -15.43
CA MET A 231 -0.50 8.03 -14.54
C MET A 231 0.54 9.04 -15.06
N GLU A 232 1.71 8.58 -15.50
CA GLU A 232 2.72 9.44 -16.14
C GLU A 232 2.16 10.18 -17.36
N LYS A 233 1.49 9.45 -18.25
CA LYS A 233 0.85 10.04 -19.42
C LYS A 233 -0.19 11.09 -19.03
N ARG A 234 -1.06 10.77 -18.06
CA ARG A 234 -2.09 11.69 -17.56
C ARG A 234 -1.48 12.97 -17.02
N LEU A 235 -0.41 12.87 -16.23
CA LEU A 235 0.28 14.03 -15.67
C LEU A 235 1.02 14.84 -16.76
N ALA A 236 1.55 14.20 -17.80
CA ALA A 236 2.13 14.91 -18.93
C ALA A 236 1.09 15.72 -19.75
N GLU A 237 -0.17 15.29 -19.74
CA GLU A 237 -1.27 15.90 -20.50
C GLU A 237 -2.07 16.92 -19.70
N LYS A 238 -1.99 16.90 -18.36
CA LYS A 238 -2.80 17.75 -17.47
C LYS A 238 -1.95 18.65 -16.59
N PRO A 239 -2.37 19.91 -16.33
CA PRO A 239 -1.72 20.74 -15.34
C PRO A 239 -1.75 20.07 -13.97
N HIS A 240 -0.63 20.08 -13.25
CA HIS A 240 -0.49 19.53 -11.90
C HIS A 240 0.56 20.29 -11.09
N GLU A 241 0.48 20.14 -9.75
CA GLU A 241 1.42 20.77 -8.80
C GLU A 241 2.36 19.73 -8.15
N CYS A 242 2.24 18.46 -8.48
CA CYS A 242 3.10 17.43 -7.89
C CYS A 242 4.43 17.28 -8.62
N GLU A 243 5.49 17.01 -7.84
CA GLU A 243 6.78 16.55 -8.33
C GLU A 243 6.75 15.03 -8.40
N ILE A 244 6.52 14.52 -9.60
CA ILE A 244 6.39 13.08 -9.83
C ILE A 244 7.75 12.41 -10.01
N GLU A 245 7.87 11.23 -9.40
CA GLU A 245 8.94 10.30 -9.66
C GLU A 245 8.38 8.88 -9.77
N THR A 246 8.84 8.12 -10.76
CA THR A 246 8.39 6.76 -11.03
C THR A 246 9.55 5.78 -11.01
N MET A 247 9.29 4.59 -10.47
CA MET A 247 10.25 3.49 -10.39
C MET A 247 9.56 2.22 -10.88
N VAL A 248 9.72 1.88 -12.15
CA VAL A 248 9.19 0.66 -12.75
C VAL A 248 10.33 -0.29 -13.04
N TYR A 249 10.31 -1.47 -12.44
CA TYR A 249 11.35 -2.48 -12.56
C TYR A 249 10.89 -3.68 -13.37
N ALA A 250 11.78 -4.27 -14.14
CA ALA A 250 11.51 -5.52 -14.84
C ALA A 250 11.23 -6.68 -13.85
N HIS A 251 11.97 -6.68 -12.71
CA HIS A 251 11.88 -7.71 -11.68
C HIS A 251 11.77 -7.09 -10.28
N GLY A 252 10.59 -7.10 -9.72
CA GLY A 252 10.30 -6.58 -8.38
C GLY A 252 9.22 -7.39 -7.67
N THR A 253 8.38 -8.08 -8.44
CA THR A 253 7.13 -8.72 -8.00
C THR A 253 6.14 -7.68 -7.44
N HIS A 254 5.06 -8.15 -6.82
CA HIS A 254 4.16 -7.28 -6.06
C HIS A 254 4.78 -6.79 -4.74
N PHE A 255 5.92 -7.34 -4.33
CA PHE A 255 6.54 -7.11 -3.00
C PHE A 255 7.72 -6.15 -3.07
N VAL A 256 7.45 -4.92 -3.53
CA VAL A 256 8.45 -3.84 -3.76
C VAL A 256 8.77 -3.02 -2.50
N PHE A 257 8.74 -3.62 -1.32
CA PHE A 257 9.08 -2.94 -0.07
C PHE A 257 10.59 -2.66 0.04
N PRO A 258 11.00 -1.58 0.74
CA PRO A 258 12.40 -1.33 1.04
C PRO A 258 13.09 -2.53 1.70
N GLU A 259 14.30 -2.85 1.26
CA GLU A 259 15.05 -4.03 1.76
C GLU A 259 15.27 -3.96 3.27
N GLY A 260 15.56 -2.77 3.82
CA GLY A 260 15.73 -2.55 5.26
C GLY A 260 14.44 -2.74 6.04
N MET A 261 13.29 -2.36 5.49
CA MET A 261 12.00 -2.60 6.13
C MET A 261 11.69 -4.10 6.19
N LEU A 262 11.94 -4.85 5.11
CA LEU A 262 11.79 -6.31 5.11
C LEU A 262 12.74 -7.00 6.09
N LYS A 263 13.98 -6.53 6.25
CA LYS A 263 14.92 -7.04 7.26
C LYS A 263 14.46 -6.77 8.68
N ILE A 264 13.81 -5.65 8.94
CA ILE A 264 13.18 -5.37 10.24
C ILE A 264 12.02 -6.34 10.50
N MET A 265 11.22 -6.62 9.48
CA MET A 265 10.10 -7.56 9.57
C MET A 265 10.57 -9.00 9.75
N LEU A 266 11.54 -9.44 8.95
CA LEU A 266 12.09 -10.79 8.90
C LEU A 266 13.63 -10.70 8.87
N PRO A 267 14.30 -10.59 10.03
CA PRO A 267 15.75 -10.45 10.11
C PRO A 267 16.51 -11.61 9.46
N VAL A 268 15.92 -12.80 9.52
CA VAL A 268 16.41 -14.00 8.85
C VAL A 268 15.31 -14.52 7.93
N GLY A 269 15.64 -14.75 6.65
CA GLY A 269 14.71 -15.37 5.71
C GLY A 269 13.82 -14.41 4.93
N SER A 270 14.00 -13.08 4.99
CA SER A 270 13.22 -12.13 4.17
C SER A 270 13.28 -12.45 2.68
N GLY A 271 14.46 -12.78 2.16
CA GLY A 271 14.62 -13.19 0.76
C GLY A 271 14.00 -14.54 0.45
N LEU A 272 13.95 -15.48 1.41
CA LEU A 272 13.29 -16.77 1.24
C LEU A 272 11.77 -16.60 1.20
N PHE A 273 11.21 -15.74 2.07
CA PHE A 273 9.78 -15.45 2.06
C PHE A 273 9.31 -14.94 0.70
N VAL A 274 9.99 -13.94 0.13
CA VAL A 274 9.62 -13.37 -1.17
C VAL A 274 9.74 -14.42 -2.29
N LYS A 275 10.76 -15.29 -2.25
CA LYS A 275 10.93 -16.40 -3.20
C LYS A 275 9.81 -17.45 -3.10
N LEU A 276 9.32 -17.70 -1.89
CA LEU A 276 8.21 -18.65 -1.70
C LEU A 276 6.88 -18.04 -2.15
N ALA A 277 6.73 -16.72 -2.01
CA ALA A 277 5.49 -16.02 -2.38
C ALA A 277 5.36 -15.84 -3.91
N PHE A 278 6.45 -15.58 -4.63
CA PHE A 278 6.40 -15.20 -6.04
C PHE A 278 7.41 -15.95 -6.90
N GLN A 279 6.94 -16.54 -8.01
CA GLN A 279 7.78 -17.28 -8.96
C GLN A 279 8.85 -16.38 -9.61
N ALA A 280 8.51 -15.14 -9.90
CA ALA A 280 9.48 -14.18 -10.42
C ALA A 280 10.66 -13.95 -9.44
N ALA A 281 10.40 -13.84 -8.14
CA ALA A 281 11.47 -13.73 -7.14
C ALA A 281 12.29 -15.02 -6.98
N LYS A 282 11.71 -16.18 -7.29
CA LYS A 282 12.44 -17.45 -7.35
C LYS A 282 13.35 -17.51 -8.57
N LYS A 283 12.88 -17.00 -9.72
CA LYS A 283 13.60 -16.99 -10.98
C LYS A 283 14.69 -15.90 -11.02
N TYR A 284 14.39 -14.72 -10.50
CA TYR A 284 15.24 -13.51 -10.53
C TYR A 284 15.56 -12.98 -9.11
N PRO A 285 16.15 -13.81 -8.23
CA PRO A 285 16.29 -13.45 -6.81
C PRO A 285 17.27 -12.30 -6.54
N LYS A 286 18.29 -12.12 -7.39
CA LYS A 286 19.28 -11.04 -7.26
C LYS A 286 18.67 -9.73 -7.72
N GLU A 287 17.99 -9.74 -8.85
CA GLU A 287 17.32 -8.60 -9.47
C GLU A 287 16.21 -8.07 -8.55
N CYS A 288 15.33 -8.93 -8.06
CA CYS A 288 14.28 -8.53 -7.10
C CYS A 288 14.86 -7.96 -5.79
N ARG A 289 16.00 -8.47 -5.33
CA ARG A 289 16.67 -7.90 -4.17
C ARG A 289 17.29 -6.54 -4.49
N GLN A 290 17.93 -6.39 -5.66
CA GLN A 290 18.49 -5.11 -6.11
C GLN A 290 17.39 -4.06 -6.23
N THR A 291 16.24 -4.41 -6.81
CA THR A 291 15.04 -3.56 -6.86
C THR A 291 14.69 -3.01 -5.47
N ARG A 292 14.60 -3.87 -4.44
CA ARG A 292 14.28 -3.42 -3.09
C ARG A 292 15.35 -2.52 -2.46
N ILE A 293 16.63 -2.75 -2.78
CA ILE A 293 17.75 -1.89 -2.34
C ILE A 293 17.65 -0.51 -2.99
N ASP A 294 17.33 -0.44 -4.28
CA ASP A 294 17.20 0.81 -5.02
C ASP A 294 15.97 1.60 -4.54
N ILE A 295 14.87 0.91 -4.30
CA ILE A 295 13.67 1.50 -3.68
C ILE A 295 13.98 2.09 -2.32
N GLU A 296 14.73 1.38 -1.47
CA GLU A 296 15.15 1.91 -0.16
C GLU A 296 15.94 3.19 -0.29
N LYS A 297 16.95 3.22 -1.15
CA LYS A 297 17.76 4.42 -1.39
C LYS A 297 16.89 5.59 -1.85
N ARG A 298 15.97 5.33 -2.77
CA ARG A 298 15.11 6.36 -3.32
C ARG A 298 14.13 6.87 -2.27
N MET A 299 13.43 6.01 -1.56
CA MET A 299 12.51 6.42 -0.50
C MET A 299 13.23 7.20 0.61
N CYS A 300 14.47 6.83 0.98
CA CYS A 300 15.27 7.60 1.92
C CYS A 300 15.54 9.01 1.41
N ARG A 301 15.91 9.17 0.13
CA ARG A 301 16.15 10.47 -0.50
C ARG A 301 14.87 11.30 -0.54
N THR A 302 13.78 10.73 -1.05
CA THR A 302 12.48 11.40 -1.14
C THR A 302 12.00 11.91 0.24
N LEU A 303 12.15 11.09 1.29
CA LEU A 303 11.82 11.50 2.67
C LEU A 303 12.72 12.64 3.17
N ALA A 304 14.03 12.58 2.90
CA ALA A 304 14.98 13.63 3.32
C ALA A 304 14.67 14.96 2.62
N GLU A 305 14.48 14.94 1.31
CA GLU A 305 14.11 16.11 0.51
C GLU A 305 12.77 16.70 0.97
N TRP A 306 11.76 15.86 1.15
CA TRP A 306 10.44 16.30 1.63
C TRP A 306 10.51 16.96 3.01
N LYS A 307 11.34 16.44 3.92
CA LYS A 307 11.56 17.06 5.23
C LYS A 307 12.32 18.39 5.14
N GLY A 308 13.02 18.65 4.05
CA GLY A 308 13.95 19.77 3.92
C GLY A 308 15.31 19.52 4.57
N ALA A 309 15.68 18.26 4.83
CA ALA A 309 16.99 17.87 5.33
C ALA A 309 17.98 17.75 4.18
N LYS A 310 19.27 18.16 4.40
CA LYS A 310 20.34 17.85 3.47
C LYS A 310 20.58 16.32 3.47
N CYS A 311 20.68 15.73 2.28
CA CYS A 311 21.00 14.31 2.13
C CYS A 311 22.48 14.07 2.46
N ASP A 312 22.80 13.67 3.68
CA ASP A 312 24.09 13.03 3.96
C ASP A 312 23.95 11.55 3.59
N ALA A 313 24.95 11.02 2.87
CA ALA A 313 24.98 9.65 2.39
C ALA A 313 24.84 8.66 3.56
N VAL A 314 23.79 7.83 3.53
CA VAL A 314 23.57 6.81 4.56
C VAL A 314 24.33 5.55 4.17
N ASP A 315 25.50 5.35 4.78
CA ASP A 315 26.19 4.06 4.80
C ASP A 315 25.50 3.13 5.82
N GLY A 316 25.12 1.93 5.33
CA GLY A 316 24.37 0.98 6.13
C GLY A 316 25.24 0.20 7.12
N ASN A 317 24.84 0.21 8.40
CA ASN A 317 25.11 -0.91 9.31
C ASN A 317 24.22 -0.80 10.57
N ALA A 318 23.38 -1.79 10.82
CA ALA A 318 22.85 -2.08 12.16
C ALA A 318 22.43 -3.56 12.24
N HIS A 319 23.13 -4.31 13.06
CA HIS A 319 22.84 -5.71 13.41
C HIS A 319 21.98 -5.80 14.67
N GLY A 320 21.03 -6.75 14.71
CA GLY A 320 20.27 -7.08 15.91
C GLY A 320 19.33 -8.30 15.74
N HIS A 321 19.40 -9.21 16.66
CA HIS A 321 19.06 -10.64 16.77
C HIS A 321 17.63 -11.17 16.50
N VAL A 322 17.57 -12.48 16.29
CA VAL A 322 16.65 -13.47 15.69
C VAL A 322 15.41 -13.84 16.52
N GLY A 323 14.30 -14.20 15.84
CA GLY A 323 13.24 -15.08 16.35
C GLY A 323 11.90 -15.03 15.56
N ALA A 324 11.48 -16.18 15.06
CA ALA A 324 10.14 -16.60 14.61
C ALA A 324 9.72 -16.43 13.14
N VAL A 325 9.94 -17.50 12.36
CA VAL A 325 9.58 -17.62 10.92
C VAL A 325 8.23 -18.36 10.68
N CYS A 326 7.61 -18.96 11.69
CA CYS A 326 6.60 -20.01 11.50
C CYS A 326 5.13 -19.52 11.39
N TRP A 327 4.83 -18.27 11.72
CA TRP A 327 3.44 -17.81 11.89
C TRP A 327 2.79 -17.21 10.63
N LEU A 328 3.60 -16.62 9.75
CA LEU A 328 3.07 -15.97 8.51
C LEU A 328 2.66 -16.96 7.42
N LEU A 329 3.27 -18.14 7.38
CA LEU A 329 2.96 -19.17 6.39
C LEU A 329 1.63 -19.89 6.68
N SER A 330 1.19 -19.97 7.94
CA SER A 330 -0.05 -20.63 8.32
C SER A 330 -1.30 -19.85 7.91
N LYS A 331 -1.26 -18.50 7.99
CA LYS A 331 -2.41 -17.67 7.64
C LYS A 331 -2.69 -17.57 6.14
N ALA A 332 -1.66 -17.66 5.31
CA ALA A 332 -1.84 -17.62 3.85
C ALA A 332 -2.37 -18.97 3.31
N ALA A 333 -1.90 -20.10 3.87
CA ALA A 333 -2.36 -21.43 3.50
C ALA A 333 -3.81 -21.70 3.94
N ASP A 334 -4.21 -21.20 5.14
CA ASP A 334 -5.57 -21.36 5.66
C ASP A 334 -6.61 -20.56 4.87
N ARG A 335 -6.23 -19.50 4.17
CA ARG A 335 -7.12 -18.71 3.31
C ARG A 335 -7.48 -19.42 2.00
N CYS A 336 -6.58 -20.25 1.48
CA CYS A 336 -6.82 -21.00 0.26
C CYS A 336 -7.46 -22.38 0.49
N ALA A 337 -7.42 -22.92 1.72
CA ALA A 337 -7.94 -24.27 2.03
C ALA A 337 -9.37 -24.26 2.61
N GLY A 338 -9.97 -23.13 2.80
CA GLY A 338 -11.32 -22.96 3.37
C GLY A 338 -12.42 -22.58 2.37
N LEU A 339 -12.16 -22.71 1.06
CA LEU A 339 -13.14 -22.53 -0.03
C LEU A 339 -13.50 -23.84 -0.67
#